data_243a160255826ddb0981280c1164df68
#
_entry.id   243a160255826ddb0981280c1164df68
#
_cell.length_a   1.000
_cell.length_b   1.000
_cell.length_c   1.000
_cell.angle_alpha   90.00
_cell.angle_beta   90.00
_cell.angle_gamma   90.00
#
_symmetry.space_group_name_H-M   'P 1'
#
loop_
_entity.id
_entity.type
_entity.pdbx_description
1 polymer ?
#
loop_
_entity_poly.entity_id
_entity_poly.type
_entity_poly.pdbx_seq_one_letter_code
_entity_poly.pdbx_strand_id
1 'polypeptide(L)'
;MIGGKSMGGRVASMIADELYKADQIAGLLCVGYPFHPIGKPEKLRTEHLQGLRTPTLICQGTRDQFGTKDEVSSYDLSPAIHIEWFDDGNHDLKPRKRVSGFTQADHMKSMGAAVSAWIEEIIS
;
A
#
# COMPACT_ATOMS: atom_id res chain seq x y z
N MET A 1 3.54 8.20 12.79
CA MET A 1 3.32 7.43 11.56
C MET A 1 4.66 6.98 10.99
N ILE A 2 4.72 5.76 10.52
CA ILE A 2 5.87 5.28 9.76
C ILE A 2 5.41 4.81 8.38
N GLY A 3 6.34 4.63 7.47
CA GLY A 3 6.02 4.12 6.16
C GLY A 3 7.22 4.17 5.23
N GLY A 4 6.96 3.87 3.99
CA GLY A 4 7.97 3.91 2.96
C GLY A 4 7.45 3.46 1.61
N LYS A 5 8.28 3.67 0.60
CA LYS A 5 8.02 3.25 -0.76
C LYS A 5 8.69 1.88 -0.98
N SER A 6 7.97 0.96 -1.65
CA SER A 6 8.48 -0.35 -2.04
C SER A 6 9.06 -1.12 -0.85
N MET A 7 10.32 -1.55 -0.89
CA MET A 7 10.97 -2.29 0.20
C MET A 7 11.01 -1.50 1.51
N GLY A 8 11.09 -0.17 1.47
CA GLY A 8 10.99 0.66 2.66
C GLY A 8 9.65 0.49 3.37
N GLY A 9 8.55 0.42 2.63
CA GLY A 9 7.23 0.14 3.17
C GLY A 9 7.13 -1.25 3.75
N ARG A 10 7.70 -2.24 3.08
CA ARG A 10 7.71 -3.62 3.57
C ARG A 10 8.49 -3.74 4.90
N VAL A 11 9.68 -3.13 4.98
CA VAL A 11 10.47 -3.12 6.22
C VAL A 11 9.68 -2.45 7.34
N ALA A 12 9.08 -1.29 7.07
CA ALA A 12 8.24 -0.60 8.05
C ALA A 12 7.08 -1.47 8.54
N SER A 13 6.46 -2.25 7.64
CA SER A 13 5.35 -3.14 8.00
C SER A 13 5.77 -4.25 8.96
N MET A 14 7.03 -4.67 8.92
CA MET A 14 7.54 -5.73 9.78
C MET A 14 7.74 -5.30 11.23
N ILE A 15 7.88 -4.00 11.49
CA ILE A 15 8.08 -3.45 12.83
C ILE A 15 6.89 -2.63 13.33
N ALA A 16 5.88 -2.43 12.48
CA ALA A 16 4.77 -1.53 12.76
C ALA A 16 4.00 -1.91 14.04
N ASP A 17 3.65 -3.16 14.22
CA ASP A 17 2.83 -3.59 15.36
C ASP A 17 3.54 -3.40 16.70
N GLU A 18 4.84 -3.57 16.76
CA GLU A 18 5.60 -3.29 17.98
C GLU A 18 5.52 -1.82 18.37
N LEU A 19 5.68 -0.94 17.37
CA LEU A 19 5.61 0.51 17.58
C LEU A 19 4.18 0.97 17.90
N TYR A 20 3.20 0.38 17.24
CA TYR A 20 1.80 0.70 17.47
C TYR A 20 1.37 0.28 18.88
N LYS A 21 1.73 -0.92 19.31
CA LYS A 21 1.45 -1.43 20.65
C LYS A 21 2.08 -0.55 21.72
N ALA A 22 3.25 0.02 21.44
CA ALA A 22 3.95 0.92 22.36
C ALA A 22 3.48 2.38 22.27
N ASP A 23 2.39 2.67 21.55
CA ASP A 23 1.85 4.02 21.30
C ASP A 23 2.86 4.97 20.64
N GLN A 24 3.83 4.45 19.89
CA GLN A 24 4.84 5.27 19.23
C GLN A 24 4.42 5.70 17.83
N ILE A 25 3.45 5.01 17.22
CA ILE A 25 2.88 5.37 15.92
C ILE A 25 1.38 5.19 15.94
N ALA A 26 0.68 5.94 15.10
CA ALA A 26 -0.77 5.82 14.91
C ALA A 26 -1.12 5.00 13.66
N GLY A 27 -0.21 4.87 12.71
CA GLY A 27 -0.48 4.16 11.46
C GLY A 27 0.76 3.90 10.62
N LEU A 28 0.56 3.10 9.58
CA LEU A 28 1.57 2.69 8.61
C LEU A 28 1.11 3.08 7.21
N LEU A 29 1.99 3.75 6.46
CA LEU A 29 1.74 4.12 5.07
C LEU A 29 2.75 3.42 4.16
N CYS A 30 2.25 2.66 3.19
CA CYS A 30 3.09 2.01 2.18
C CYS A 30 2.70 2.50 0.79
N VAL A 31 3.69 2.79 -0.03
CA VAL A 31 3.49 3.18 -1.44
C VAL A 31 4.19 2.15 -2.32
N GLY A 32 3.41 1.44 -3.14
CA GLY A 32 3.95 0.39 -3.99
C GLY A 32 4.48 -0.79 -3.18
N TYR A 33 3.62 -1.45 -2.40
CA TYR A 33 4.04 -2.59 -1.57
C TYR A 33 4.45 -3.78 -2.44
N PRO A 34 5.65 -4.35 -2.22
CA PRO A 34 6.13 -5.49 -3.00
C PRO A 34 5.57 -6.81 -2.43
N PHE A 35 4.36 -7.18 -2.83
CA PHE A 35 3.70 -8.39 -2.34
C PHE A 35 4.44 -9.67 -2.74
N HIS A 36 5.10 -9.66 -3.89
CA HIS A 36 5.95 -10.76 -4.38
C HIS A 36 7.01 -10.19 -5.32
N PRO A 37 8.12 -10.93 -5.59
CA PRO A 37 9.08 -10.52 -6.62
C PRO A 37 8.43 -10.52 -8.01
N ILE A 38 8.92 -9.69 -8.91
CA ILE A 38 8.44 -9.65 -10.29
C ILE A 38 8.60 -11.03 -10.92
N GLY A 39 7.54 -11.53 -11.56
CA GLY A 39 7.53 -12.81 -12.23
C GLY A 39 7.47 -14.03 -11.32
N LYS A 40 7.32 -13.83 -10.01
CA LYS A 40 7.23 -14.91 -9.01
C LYS A 40 6.04 -14.70 -8.08
N PRO A 41 4.80 -14.75 -8.62
CA PRO A 41 3.60 -14.46 -7.82
C PRO A 41 3.35 -15.46 -6.68
N GLU A 42 3.98 -16.62 -6.73
CA GLU A 42 3.89 -17.64 -5.68
C GLU A 42 4.76 -17.35 -4.45
N LYS A 43 5.73 -16.43 -4.59
CA LYS A 43 6.62 -16.06 -3.48
C LYS A 43 6.06 -14.86 -2.71
N LEU A 44 4.97 -15.09 -1.99
CA LEU A 44 4.28 -14.03 -1.26
C LEU A 44 5.07 -13.55 -0.04
N ARG A 45 4.97 -12.23 0.21
CA ARG A 45 5.57 -11.55 1.37
C ARG A 45 4.47 -10.94 2.23
N THR A 46 3.42 -11.72 2.49
CA THR A 46 2.19 -11.24 3.11
C THR A 46 1.89 -11.90 4.45
N GLU A 47 2.69 -12.87 4.91
CA GLU A 47 2.40 -13.62 6.11
C GLU A 47 2.14 -12.71 7.32
N HIS A 48 3.02 -11.74 7.57
CA HIS A 48 2.87 -10.81 8.68
C HIS A 48 1.72 -9.80 8.47
N LEU A 49 1.26 -9.63 7.25
CA LEU A 49 0.14 -8.73 6.94
C LEU A 49 -1.21 -9.32 7.31
N GLN A 50 -1.31 -10.64 7.46
CA GLN A 50 -2.57 -11.30 7.78
C GLN A 50 -3.06 -10.95 9.18
N GLY A 51 -2.15 -10.79 10.13
CA GLY A 51 -2.46 -10.45 11.51
C GLY A 51 -2.08 -9.03 11.94
N LEU A 52 -1.75 -8.16 10.99
CA LEU A 52 -1.32 -6.81 11.30
C LEU A 52 -2.44 -6.03 12.00
N ARG A 53 -2.12 -5.38 13.12
CA ARG A 53 -3.07 -4.59 13.92
C ARG A 53 -2.98 -3.10 13.66
N THR A 54 -1.81 -2.63 13.24
CA THR A 54 -1.58 -1.21 12.92
C THR A 54 -2.49 -0.77 11.79
N PRO A 55 -3.26 0.32 11.97
CA PRO A 55 -4.01 0.90 10.86
C PRO A 55 -3.06 1.20 9.70
N THR A 56 -3.37 0.66 8.52
CA THR A 56 -2.45 0.67 7.39
C THR A 56 -3.15 1.13 6.12
N LEU A 57 -2.51 2.04 5.41
CA LEU A 57 -2.89 2.42 4.06
C LEU A 57 -1.80 1.99 3.10
N ILE A 58 -2.16 1.22 2.08
CA ILE A 58 -1.29 0.86 0.97
C ILE A 58 -1.80 1.56 -0.29
N CYS A 59 -0.97 2.41 -0.87
CA CYS A 59 -1.26 3.03 -2.17
C CYS A 59 -0.60 2.18 -3.25
N GLN A 60 -1.42 1.57 -4.12
CA GLN A 60 -0.96 0.57 -5.08
C GLN A 60 -1.50 0.84 -6.48
N GLY A 61 -0.66 0.72 -7.48
CA GLY A 61 -1.10 0.77 -8.88
C GLY A 61 -1.78 -0.53 -9.30
N THR A 62 -2.85 -0.45 -10.09
CA THR A 62 -3.62 -1.63 -10.47
C THR A 62 -2.83 -2.64 -11.31
N ARG A 63 -1.79 -2.19 -12.02
CA ARG A 63 -0.92 -3.05 -12.81
C ARG A 63 0.52 -3.13 -12.26
N ASP A 64 0.70 -2.87 -10.97
CA ASP A 64 2.00 -3.01 -10.32
C ASP A 64 2.45 -4.47 -10.38
N GLN A 65 3.62 -4.73 -10.97
CA GLN A 65 4.13 -6.08 -11.18
C GLN A 65 4.56 -6.79 -9.89
N PHE A 66 4.69 -6.07 -8.80
CA PHE A 66 4.93 -6.65 -7.47
C PHE A 66 3.64 -7.03 -6.75
N GLY A 67 2.50 -6.84 -7.36
CA GLY A 67 1.19 -7.18 -6.84
C GLY A 67 0.11 -6.40 -7.58
N THR A 68 -0.50 -7.02 -8.60
CA THR A 68 -1.61 -6.41 -9.34
C THR A 68 -2.89 -6.45 -8.52
N LYS A 69 -3.87 -5.64 -8.92
CA LYS A 69 -5.17 -5.63 -8.24
C LYS A 69 -5.82 -7.01 -8.23
N ASP A 70 -5.76 -7.73 -9.35
CA ASP A 70 -6.34 -9.06 -9.44
C ASP A 70 -5.67 -10.05 -8.48
N GLU A 71 -4.34 -10.01 -8.39
CA GLU A 71 -3.59 -10.86 -7.47
C GLU A 71 -3.92 -10.53 -6.02
N VAL A 72 -3.81 -9.26 -5.65
CA VAL A 72 -3.99 -8.82 -4.26
C VAL A 72 -5.41 -9.04 -3.76
N SER A 73 -6.41 -8.97 -4.63
CA SER A 73 -7.80 -9.24 -4.28
C SER A 73 -8.03 -10.65 -3.75
N SER A 74 -7.13 -11.58 -4.06
CA SER A 74 -7.21 -12.97 -3.58
C SER A 74 -6.46 -13.22 -2.27
N TYR A 75 -5.71 -12.24 -1.78
CA TYR A 75 -4.91 -12.40 -0.57
C TYR A 75 -5.75 -12.26 0.69
N ASP A 76 -5.37 -13.01 1.73
CA ASP A 76 -5.94 -12.89 3.06
C ASP A 76 -5.16 -11.84 3.85
N LEU A 77 -5.64 -10.60 3.83
CA LEU A 77 -5.00 -9.49 4.51
C LEU A 77 -5.82 -9.05 5.71
N SER A 78 -5.13 -8.49 6.72
CA SER A 78 -5.78 -7.96 7.92
C SER A 78 -6.82 -6.89 7.56
N PRO A 79 -7.97 -6.84 8.27
CA PRO A 79 -8.95 -5.78 8.08
C PRO A 79 -8.45 -4.39 8.48
N ALA A 80 -7.32 -4.29 9.19
CA ALA A 80 -6.68 -3.01 9.49
C ALA A 80 -6.01 -2.39 8.25
N ILE A 81 -5.85 -3.16 7.17
CA ILE A 81 -5.22 -2.72 5.94
C ILE A 81 -6.29 -2.25 4.96
N HIS A 82 -6.16 -0.98 4.54
CA HIS A 82 -6.91 -0.42 3.43
C HIS A 82 -5.97 -0.23 2.24
N ILE A 83 -6.40 -0.68 1.06
CA ILE A 83 -5.64 -0.48 -0.17
C ILE A 83 -6.35 0.53 -1.04
N GLU A 84 -5.66 1.62 -1.35
CA GLU A 84 -6.13 2.62 -2.30
C GLU A 84 -5.52 2.29 -3.67
N TRP A 85 -6.37 1.95 -4.62
CA TRP A 85 -5.93 1.57 -5.97
C TRP A 85 -5.85 2.79 -6.87
N PHE A 86 -4.75 2.86 -7.63
CA PHE A 86 -4.53 3.92 -8.62
C PHE A 86 -4.63 3.31 -10.01
N ASP A 87 -5.69 3.70 -10.71
CA ASP A 87 -6.06 3.08 -11.99
C ASP A 87 -4.93 3.16 -13.02
N ASP A 88 -4.63 2.02 -13.63
CA ASP A 88 -3.56 1.83 -14.61
C ASP A 88 -2.16 2.17 -14.08
N GLY A 89 -1.99 2.43 -12.79
CA GLY A 89 -0.69 2.75 -12.20
C GLY A 89 0.24 1.55 -12.16
N ASN A 90 1.53 1.80 -12.44
CA ASN A 90 2.59 0.81 -12.26
C ASN A 90 3.12 0.86 -10.81
N HIS A 91 4.30 0.30 -10.56
CA HIS A 91 4.92 0.31 -9.23
C HIS A 91 5.16 1.72 -8.67
N ASP A 92 5.36 2.70 -9.54
CA ASP A 92 5.53 4.12 -9.18
C ASP A 92 4.22 4.91 -9.28
N LEU A 93 3.07 4.23 -9.38
CA LEU A 93 1.74 4.82 -9.59
C LEU A 93 1.61 5.57 -10.91
N LYS A 94 2.51 5.31 -11.86
CA LYS A 94 2.50 5.98 -13.14
C LYS A 94 1.54 5.27 -14.11
N PRO A 95 0.47 5.95 -14.56
CA PRO A 95 -0.46 5.38 -15.52
C PRO A 95 0.01 5.62 -16.96
N ARG A 96 -0.61 4.89 -17.89
CA ARG A 96 -0.46 5.13 -19.32
C ARG A 96 -1.59 6.08 -19.75
N LYS A 97 -1.27 7.34 -19.99
CA LYS A 97 -2.27 8.37 -20.26
C LYS A 97 -3.22 8.01 -21.41
N ARG A 98 -2.69 7.38 -22.46
CA ARG A 98 -3.48 6.99 -23.64
C ARG A 98 -4.50 5.88 -23.34
N VAL A 99 -4.28 5.13 -22.27
CA VAL A 99 -5.16 4.01 -21.85
C VAL A 99 -6.14 4.45 -20.78
N SER A 100 -5.66 5.11 -19.73
CA SER A 100 -6.45 5.45 -18.54
C SER A 100 -7.03 6.86 -18.56
N GLY A 101 -6.41 7.79 -19.32
CA GLY A 101 -6.73 9.21 -19.26
C GLY A 101 -6.06 9.97 -18.12
N PHE A 102 -5.43 9.25 -17.17
CA PHE A 102 -4.75 9.85 -16.04
C PHE A 102 -3.27 10.11 -16.32
N THR A 103 -2.70 11.10 -15.61
CA THR A 103 -1.26 11.35 -15.56
C THR A 103 -0.71 10.94 -14.19
N GLN A 104 0.62 10.83 -14.09
CA GLN A 104 1.24 10.58 -12.77
C GLN A 104 0.94 11.72 -11.79
N ALA A 105 0.89 12.96 -12.27
CA ALA A 105 0.53 14.10 -11.43
C ALA A 105 -0.90 13.97 -10.87
N ASP A 106 -1.84 13.48 -11.68
CA ASP A 106 -3.21 13.20 -11.21
C ASP A 106 -3.20 12.19 -10.07
N HIS A 107 -2.44 11.10 -10.21
CA HIS A 107 -2.35 10.08 -9.17
C HIS A 107 -1.65 10.58 -7.92
N MET A 108 -0.60 11.40 -8.04
CA MET A 108 0.07 12.00 -6.89
C MET A 108 -0.89 12.92 -6.10
N LYS A 109 -1.71 13.68 -6.80
CA LYS A 109 -2.72 14.53 -6.17
C LYS A 109 -3.79 13.70 -5.46
N SER A 110 -4.28 12.66 -6.11
CA SER A 110 -5.27 11.74 -5.52
C SER A 110 -4.68 11.02 -4.31
N MET A 111 -3.42 10.62 -4.37
CA MET A 111 -2.73 9.98 -3.25
C MET A 111 -2.66 10.94 -2.05
N GLY A 112 -2.29 12.20 -2.27
CA GLY A 112 -2.24 13.20 -1.22
C GLY A 112 -3.59 13.35 -0.51
N ALA A 113 -4.68 13.41 -1.28
CA ALA A 113 -6.02 13.50 -0.73
C ALA A 113 -6.41 12.24 0.05
N ALA A 114 -6.12 11.06 -0.48
CA ALA A 114 -6.42 9.78 0.17
C ALA A 114 -5.65 9.62 1.48
N VAL A 115 -4.37 9.97 1.49
CA VAL A 115 -3.52 9.91 2.70
C VAL A 115 -4.05 10.87 3.75
N SER A 116 -4.38 12.10 3.37
CA SER A 116 -4.92 13.12 4.29
C SER A 116 -6.22 12.65 4.94
N ALA A 117 -7.16 12.13 4.15
CA ALA A 117 -8.43 11.61 4.65
C ALA A 117 -8.23 10.42 5.59
N TRP A 118 -7.33 9.52 5.25
CA TRP A 118 -7.02 8.34 6.07
C TRP A 118 -6.39 8.74 7.41
N ILE A 119 -5.45 9.70 7.41
CA ILE A 119 -4.84 10.21 8.64
C ILE A 119 -5.92 10.77 9.58
N GLU A 120 -6.82 11.58 9.06
CA GLU A 120 -7.93 12.13 9.86
C GLU A 120 -8.79 11.02 10.47
N GLU A 121 -9.05 9.98 9.71
CA GLU A 121 -9.86 8.84 10.17
C GLU A 121 -9.19 8.10 11.34
N ILE A 122 -7.89 7.83 11.26
CA ILE A 122 -7.20 7.02 12.28
C ILE A 122 -6.85 7.79 13.56
N ILE A 123 -6.81 9.13 13.51
CA ILE A 123 -6.50 9.95 14.69
C ILE A 123 -7.73 10.55 15.37
N SER A 124 -8.91 10.40 14.79
CA SER A 124 -10.15 10.96 15.33
C SER A 124 -10.79 10.11 16.43
#